data_1e5e8685b35f9a71a146c1cb51e1c94d
#
_entry.id   1e5e8685b35f9a71a146c1cb51e1c94d
#
_cell.length_a   1.000
_cell.length_b   1.000
_cell.length_c   1.000
_cell.angle_alpha   90.00
_cell.angle_beta   90.00
_cell.angle_gamma   90.00
#
_symmetry.space_group_name_H-M   'P 1'
#
loop_
_entity.id
_entity.type
_entity.pdbx_description
1 polymer ?
#
loop_
_entity_poly.entity_id
_entity_poly.type
_entity_poly.pdbx_seq_one_letter_code
_entity_poly.pdbx_strand_id
1 'polypeptide(L)'
;TTTTSTKKSSSSVSVVAQALKMYETTNGPETRALIALARCGAPFQYEQSSRIMKFRKLLWTANVALRLLLNKVTKGMSPKPAILLMMDARLTFRQVMKRANTLTGILWSSVVLTFLFWMKRFVV
;
A
#
# COMPACT_ATOMS: atom_id res chain seq x y z
N THR A 1 -4.26 45.22 -39.40
CA THR A 1 -3.50 45.15 -38.13
C THR A 1 -4.16 44.29 -37.11
N THR A 2 -4.09 42.93 -37.22
CA THR A 2 -4.62 42.04 -36.18
C THR A 2 -3.96 40.64 -36.29
N THR A 3 -2.65 40.53 -35.94
CA THR A 3 -1.97 39.24 -36.04
C THR A 3 -1.06 38.95 -34.86
N THR A 4 -1.22 39.61 -33.70
CA THR A 4 -0.32 39.45 -32.54
C THR A 4 -0.91 38.64 -31.37
N SER A 5 -2.19 38.25 -31.39
CA SER A 5 -2.87 37.62 -30.23
C SER A 5 -2.76 36.09 -30.17
N THR A 6 -2.57 35.41 -31.32
CA THR A 6 -2.61 33.95 -31.39
C THR A 6 -1.31 33.25 -30.92
N LYS A 7 -0.17 33.91 -30.98
CA LYS A 7 1.13 33.29 -30.65
C LYS A 7 1.39 33.20 -29.14
N LYS A 8 0.76 34.06 -28.33
CA LYS A 8 0.91 34.09 -26.87
C LYS A 8 0.07 33.00 -26.16
N SER A 9 -1.05 32.59 -26.77
CA SER A 9 -1.92 31.54 -26.25
C SER A 9 -1.29 30.13 -26.38
N SER A 10 -0.59 29.86 -27.48
CA SER A 10 0.01 28.53 -27.70
C SER A 10 1.21 28.25 -26.78
N SER A 11 1.96 29.27 -26.41
CA SER A 11 3.10 29.10 -25.48
C SER A 11 2.65 28.86 -24.04
N SER A 12 1.58 29.50 -23.58
CA SER A 12 1.02 29.28 -22.25
C SER A 12 0.41 27.88 -22.09
N VAL A 13 -0.27 27.39 -23.11
CA VAL A 13 -0.84 26.01 -23.13
C VAL A 13 0.27 24.96 -23.06
N SER A 14 1.39 25.17 -23.76
CA SER A 14 2.53 24.24 -23.73
C SER A 14 3.21 24.22 -22.34
N VAL A 15 3.34 25.36 -21.69
CA VAL A 15 3.90 25.46 -20.32
C VAL A 15 3.01 24.76 -19.30
N VAL A 16 1.69 24.95 -19.37
CA VAL A 16 0.72 24.27 -18.49
C VAL A 16 0.76 22.76 -18.72
N ALA A 17 0.77 22.31 -19.96
CA ALA A 17 0.85 20.88 -20.29
C ALA A 17 2.15 20.24 -19.75
N GLN A 18 3.28 20.95 -19.84
CA GLN A 18 4.54 20.49 -19.28
C GLN A 18 4.51 20.44 -17.75
N ALA A 19 3.93 21.44 -17.09
CA ALA A 19 3.77 21.48 -15.64
C ALA A 19 2.87 20.34 -15.15
N LEU A 20 1.75 20.06 -15.83
CA LEU A 20 0.86 18.95 -15.53
C LEU A 20 1.56 17.60 -15.69
N LYS A 21 2.32 17.41 -16.76
CA LYS A 21 3.09 16.17 -16.98
C LYS A 21 4.14 15.98 -15.90
N MET A 22 4.83 17.05 -15.49
CA MET A 22 5.81 17.02 -14.41
C MET A 22 5.16 16.70 -13.07
N TYR A 23 3.99 17.27 -12.77
CA TYR A 23 3.19 16.96 -11.58
C TYR A 23 2.75 15.49 -11.59
N GLU A 24 2.22 14.98 -12.70
CA GLU A 24 1.78 13.59 -12.85
C GLU A 24 2.93 12.60 -12.65
N THR A 25 4.09 12.85 -13.23
CA THR A 25 5.26 11.98 -13.07
C THR A 25 5.79 11.96 -11.64
N THR A 26 5.72 13.08 -10.94
CA THR A 26 6.22 13.22 -9.56
C THR A 26 5.21 12.66 -8.54
N ASN A 27 3.94 13.04 -8.64
CA ASN A 27 2.92 12.72 -7.64
C ASN A 27 2.07 11.49 -8.00
N GLY A 28 2.02 11.08 -9.26
CA GLY A 28 1.25 9.92 -9.72
C GLY A 28 1.57 8.63 -8.97
N PRO A 29 2.84 8.27 -8.75
CA PRO A 29 3.21 7.07 -8.00
C PRO A 29 2.76 7.11 -6.53
N GLU A 30 2.84 8.27 -5.88
CA GLU A 30 2.39 8.45 -4.47
C GLU A 30 0.87 8.33 -4.37
N THR A 31 0.13 8.95 -5.29
CA THR A 31 -1.34 8.87 -5.34
C THR A 31 -1.81 7.43 -5.57
N ARG A 32 -1.17 6.69 -6.46
CA ARG A 32 -1.48 5.27 -6.68
C ARG A 32 -1.21 4.43 -5.44
N ALA A 33 -0.10 4.68 -4.74
CA ALA A 33 0.22 3.99 -3.49
C ALA A 33 -0.80 4.31 -2.40
N LEU A 34 -1.22 5.57 -2.27
CA LEU A 34 -2.27 5.98 -1.34
C LEU A 34 -3.61 5.28 -1.62
N ILE A 35 -4.04 5.25 -2.89
CA ILE A 35 -5.28 4.57 -3.29
C ILE A 35 -5.20 3.07 -2.98
N ALA A 36 -4.07 2.43 -3.26
CA ALA A 36 -3.88 1.01 -2.97
C ALA A 36 -3.93 0.73 -1.45
N LEU A 37 -3.29 1.56 -0.64
CA LEU A 37 -3.33 1.46 0.83
C LEU A 37 -4.75 1.67 1.38
N ALA A 38 -5.47 2.68 0.88
CA ALA A 38 -6.86 2.93 1.26
C ALA A 38 -7.75 1.73 0.92
N ARG A 39 -7.58 1.14 -0.26
CA ARG A 39 -8.34 -0.05 -0.70
C ARG A 39 -8.05 -1.28 0.15
N CYS A 40 -6.86 -1.43 0.73
CA CYS A 40 -6.54 -2.55 1.61
C CYS A 40 -7.38 -2.58 2.89
N GLY A 41 -7.80 -1.42 3.41
CA GLY A 41 -8.60 -1.32 4.64
C GLY A 41 -10.09 -1.05 4.40
N ALA A 42 -10.43 -0.34 3.33
CA ALA A 42 -11.78 0.15 3.07
C ALA A 42 -12.88 -0.92 3.07
N PRO A 43 -12.71 -2.13 2.46
CA PRO A 43 -13.78 -3.14 2.45
C PRO A 43 -14.16 -3.65 3.82
N PHE A 44 -13.28 -3.50 4.82
CA PHE A 44 -13.46 -4.07 6.16
C PHE A 44 -13.89 -3.04 7.20
N GLN A 45 -13.98 -1.76 6.84
CA GLN A 45 -14.45 -0.69 7.72
C GLN A 45 -15.97 -0.71 7.89
N TYR A 46 -16.71 -1.26 6.92
CA TYR A 46 -18.17 -1.33 6.93
C TYR A 46 -18.66 -2.69 7.41
N GLU A 47 -19.92 -2.73 7.85
CA GLU A 47 -20.57 -3.98 8.23
C GLU A 47 -20.73 -4.90 7.01
N GLN A 48 -20.36 -6.15 7.18
CA GLN A 48 -20.35 -7.14 6.09
C GLN A 48 -21.55 -8.05 6.25
N SER A 49 -22.46 -8.07 5.29
CA SER A 49 -23.64 -8.95 5.28
C SER A 49 -23.30 -10.41 4.93
N SER A 50 -22.32 -10.61 4.05
CA SER A 50 -21.91 -11.94 3.57
C SER A 50 -21.03 -12.68 4.58
N ARG A 51 -21.26 -14.00 4.81
CA ARG A 51 -20.43 -14.87 5.66
C ARG A 51 -18.97 -14.92 5.17
N ILE A 52 -18.75 -14.97 3.86
CA ILE A 52 -17.42 -14.97 3.25
C ILE A 52 -16.66 -13.68 3.57
N MET A 53 -17.36 -12.54 3.50
CA MET A 53 -16.74 -11.25 3.79
C MET A 53 -16.45 -11.10 5.29
N LYS A 54 -17.31 -11.64 6.17
CA LYS A 54 -17.03 -11.70 7.62
C LYS A 54 -15.77 -12.51 7.91
N PHE A 55 -15.61 -13.65 7.26
CA PHE A 55 -14.40 -14.47 7.39
C PHE A 55 -13.15 -13.75 6.86
N ARG A 56 -13.23 -13.08 5.71
CA ARG A 56 -12.13 -12.25 5.19
C ARG A 56 -11.77 -11.10 6.13
N LYS A 57 -12.76 -10.44 6.73
CA LYS A 57 -12.56 -9.41 7.76
C LYS A 57 -11.82 -9.98 8.96
N LEU A 58 -12.22 -11.17 9.44
CA LEU A 58 -11.55 -11.85 10.55
C LEU A 58 -10.08 -12.13 10.22
N LEU A 59 -9.77 -12.68 9.04
CA LEU A 59 -8.40 -12.94 8.59
C LEU A 59 -7.57 -11.64 8.49
N TRP A 60 -8.17 -10.59 7.98
CA TRP A 60 -7.52 -9.29 7.90
C TRP A 60 -7.22 -8.73 9.30
N THR A 61 -8.17 -8.78 10.22
CA THR A 61 -8.01 -8.34 11.61
C THR A 61 -6.93 -9.17 12.32
N ALA A 62 -6.95 -10.49 12.15
CA ALA A 62 -5.91 -11.37 12.70
C ALA A 62 -4.51 -11.03 12.15
N ASN A 63 -4.40 -10.73 10.87
CA ASN A 63 -3.12 -10.30 10.25
C ASN A 63 -2.62 -8.98 10.86
N VAL A 64 -3.51 -8.01 11.05
CA VAL A 64 -3.15 -6.72 11.70
C VAL A 64 -2.70 -6.96 13.15
N ALA A 65 -3.45 -7.76 13.92
CA ALA A 65 -3.11 -8.10 15.30
C ALA A 65 -1.76 -8.85 15.40
N LEU A 66 -1.52 -9.81 14.51
CA LEU A 66 -0.25 -10.55 14.45
C LEU A 66 0.93 -9.60 14.19
N ARG A 67 0.79 -8.66 13.27
CA ARG A 67 1.84 -7.66 12.98
C ARG A 67 2.11 -6.75 14.17
N LEU A 68 1.07 -6.34 14.90
CA LEU A 68 1.23 -5.56 16.13
C LEU A 68 1.97 -6.36 17.20
N LEU A 69 1.60 -7.62 17.38
CA LEU A 69 2.25 -8.52 18.32
C LEU A 69 3.73 -8.72 17.94
N LEU A 70 4.02 -9.01 16.68
CA LEU A 70 5.39 -9.13 16.19
C LEU A 70 6.20 -7.85 16.42
N ASN A 71 5.63 -6.68 16.13
CA ASN A 71 6.29 -5.41 16.40
C ASN A 71 6.61 -5.22 17.89
N LYS A 72 5.68 -5.61 18.78
CA LYS A 72 5.87 -5.55 20.23
C LYS A 72 6.95 -6.52 20.70
N VAL A 73 6.89 -7.78 20.26
CA VAL A 73 7.87 -8.83 20.64
C VAL A 73 9.26 -8.51 20.11
N THR A 74 9.38 -7.99 18.90
CA THR A 74 10.66 -7.61 18.30
C THR A 74 11.14 -6.22 18.73
N LYS A 75 10.51 -5.62 19.75
CA LYS A 75 10.87 -4.28 20.28
C LYS A 75 10.96 -3.22 19.17
N GLY A 76 10.06 -3.29 18.17
CA GLY A 76 9.99 -2.33 17.07
C GLY A 76 10.85 -2.66 15.84
N MET A 77 11.60 -3.76 15.83
CA MET A 77 12.34 -4.18 14.62
C MET A 77 11.42 -4.57 13.47
N SER A 78 10.27 -5.18 13.78
CA SER A 78 9.25 -5.47 12.77
C SER A 78 8.43 -4.22 12.44
N PRO A 79 8.21 -3.87 11.16
CA PRO A 79 7.43 -2.71 10.80
C PRO A 79 5.98 -2.86 11.28
N LYS A 80 5.42 -1.74 11.76
CA LYS A 80 4.00 -1.66 12.16
C LYS A 80 3.07 -1.98 10.98
N PRO A 81 1.81 -2.36 11.22
CA PRO A 81 0.81 -2.48 10.16
C PRO A 81 0.75 -1.23 9.28
N ALA A 82 0.51 -1.41 7.98
CA ALA A 82 0.50 -0.31 7.00
C ALA A 82 -0.42 0.85 7.42
N ILE A 83 -1.56 0.53 8.03
CA ILE A 83 -2.54 1.53 8.52
C ILE A 83 -1.93 2.48 9.58
N LEU A 84 -1.06 1.98 10.45
CA LEU A 84 -0.36 2.80 11.43
C LEU A 84 0.86 3.52 10.85
N LEU A 85 1.52 2.91 9.86
CA LEU A 85 2.61 3.54 9.14
C LEU A 85 2.15 4.73 8.29
N MET A 86 0.89 4.71 7.81
CA MET A 86 0.31 5.85 7.08
C MET A 86 0.16 7.12 7.94
N MET A 87 0.08 6.96 9.27
CA MET A 87 0.01 8.08 10.21
C MET A 87 1.38 8.73 10.49
N ASP A 88 2.47 8.09 10.06
CA ASP A 88 3.80 8.64 10.20
C ASP A 88 4.12 9.61 9.06
N ALA A 89 4.05 10.90 9.36
CA ALA A 89 4.31 11.98 8.39
C ALA A 89 5.73 11.96 7.78
N ARG A 90 6.64 11.14 8.30
CA ARG A 90 8.02 11.01 7.81
C ARG A 90 8.15 10.03 6.65
N LEU A 91 7.10 9.22 6.42
CA LEU A 91 7.12 8.18 5.39
C LEU A 91 6.24 8.57 4.22
N THR A 92 6.76 8.38 3.00
CA THR A 92 5.92 8.48 1.80
C THR A 92 5.03 7.25 1.68
N PHE A 93 3.86 7.39 1.05
CA PHE A 93 2.93 6.27 0.86
C PHE A 93 3.57 5.11 0.10
N ARG A 94 4.46 5.42 -0.83
CA ARG A 94 5.25 4.44 -1.56
C ARG A 94 6.20 3.64 -0.66
N GLN A 95 6.84 4.30 0.30
CA GLN A 95 7.70 3.64 1.29
C GLN A 95 6.90 2.75 2.24
N VAL A 96 5.73 3.22 2.70
CA VAL A 96 4.80 2.43 3.52
C VAL A 96 4.39 1.15 2.79
N MET A 97 3.99 1.28 1.52
CA MET A 97 3.59 0.14 0.69
C MET A 97 4.73 -0.86 0.48
N LYS A 98 5.93 -0.38 0.19
CA LYS A 98 7.12 -1.23 0.04
C LYS A 98 7.40 -2.03 1.31
N ARG A 99 7.40 -1.38 2.48
CA ARG A 99 7.61 -2.03 3.78
C ARG A 99 6.52 -3.06 4.09
N ALA A 100 5.25 -2.72 3.81
CA ALA A 100 4.12 -3.64 4.02
C ALA A 100 4.22 -4.88 3.13
N ASN A 101 4.58 -4.72 1.87
CA ASN A 101 4.73 -5.82 0.91
C ASN A 101 5.92 -6.72 1.26
N THR A 102 7.06 -6.15 1.66
CA THR A 102 8.23 -6.92 2.09
C THR A 102 7.89 -7.80 3.29
N LEU A 103 7.23 -7.25 4.31
CA LEU A 103 6.82 -8.03 5.47
C LEU A 103 5.82 -9.14 5.10
N THR A 104 4.86 -8.82 4.22
CA THR A 104 3.92 -9.82 3.71
C THR A 104 4.65 -10.96 3.00
N GLY A 105 5.62 -10.65 2.15
CA GLY A 105 6.46 -11.65 1.48
C GLY A 105 7.21 -12.54 2.46
N ILE A 106 7.83 -11.97 3.48
CA ILE A 106 8.55 -12.74 4.53
C ILE A 106 7.60 -13.67 5.28
N LEU A 107 6.42 -13.18 5.69
CA LEU A 107 5.42 -13.99 6.39
C LEU A 107 4.91 -15.15 5.53
N TRP A 108 4.59 -14.90 4.26
CA TRP A 108 4.17 -15.96 3.35
C TRP A 108 5.28 -16.97 3.09
N SER A 109 6.51 -16.53 2.89
CA SER A 109 7.67 -17.41 2.72
C SER A 109 7.88 -18.31 3.93
N SER A 110 7.76 -17.77 5.15
CA SER A 110 7.90 -18.57 6.37
C SER A 110 6.80 -19.62 6.53
N VAL A 111 5.55 -19.28 6.18
CA VAL A 111 4.43 -20.22 6.20
C VAL A 111 4.66 -21.37 5.19
N VAL A 112 5.07 -21.03 3.96
CA VAL A 112 5.36 -22.04 2.93
C VAL A 112 6.51 -22.95 3.35
N LEU A 113 7.61 -22.40 3.89
CA LEU A 113 8.73 -23.19 4.35
C LEU A 113 8.35 -24.13 5.51
N THR A 114 7.57 -23.63 6.47
CA THR A 114 7.07 -24.46 7.58
C THR A 114 6.19 -25.59 7.07
N PHE A 115 5.31 -25.30 6.12
CA PHE A 115 4.43 -26.31 5.51
C PHE A 115 5.23 -27.38 4.75
N LEU A 116 6.22 -26.96 3.94
CA LEU A 116 7.09 -27.89 3.22
C LEU A 116 7.92 -28.77 4.18
N PHE A 117 8.43 -28.18 5.27
CA PHE A 117 9.14 -28.93 6.31
C PHE A 117 8.23 -29.96 6.97
N TRP A 118 6.99 -29.59 7.26
CA TRP A 118 6.01 -30.48 7.88
C TRP A 118 5.62 -31.63 6.94
N MET A 119 5.35 -31.33 5.65
CA MET A 119 5.07 -32.35 4.63
C MET A 119 6.22 -33.34 4.50
N LYS A 120 7.48 -32.87 4.45
CA LYS A 120 8.65 -33.74 4.36
C LYS A 120 8.72 -34.73 5.52
N ARG A 121 8.31 -34.30 6.72
CA ARG A 121 8.31 -35.15 7.93
C ARG A 121 7.21 -36.23 7.90
N PHE A 122 6.14 -36.05 7.15
CA PHE A 122 5.03 -37.00 7.05
C PHE A 122 5.16 -37.99 5.87
N VAL A 123 6.00 -37.66 4.89
CA VAL A 123 6.23 -38.50 3.70
C VAL A 123 7.43 -39.45 3.88
N VAL A 124 8.25 -39.24 4.89
CA VAL A 124 9.35 -40.11 5.33
C VAL A 124 8.94 -40.87 6.58
#